data_751fe9926f243481fda407be39d1377a
#
_entry.id   751fe9926f243481fda407be39d1377a
#
_cell.length_a   1.000
_cell.length_b   1.000
_cell.length_c   1.000
_cell.angle_alpha   90.00
_cell.angle_beta   90.00
_cell.angle_gamma   90.00
#
_symmetry.space_group_name_H-M   'P 1'
#
loop_
_entity.id
_entity.type
_entity.pdbx_description
1 polymer ?
#
loop_
_entity_poly.entity_id
_entity_poly.type
_entity_poly.pdbx_seq_one_letter_code
_entity_poly.pdbx_strand_id
1 'polypeptide(L)'
;MTRSVVTPFRVQGLVRFRHLALIAAVLSWGVVMVASAETRAVGRQGMVATSSPEASAVGAQILKAGGNAVDAAVAVGFALAVTYPEAGNLGGGGFAVVRAPDGAVVTLDHRERAPFGATQDMFLDAAGRLDSTLSLESHLASGTPGSVDGLLVLHERFGKLSRETVLAPAIALARNGFALSETLAGRIQELLPELSHRPASLEKFSAGGKAYKAGDTWPQPDLAKTLQAISDEGRAGFYSGWVAKAITHEMAQQGGLIRQTDLDAYESVWRDPIHGRYRGFDVYSMAPPSSGGILLTQMLNMLSAYPVGQLQPGSADLIHLMTEVERRAYADRTEHLGDTDFYPVPIQKLIDSGYAKARMESYTPNKASLSSAIRHGVWQESEQTTPLFGD
;
A
#
# COMPACT_ATOMS: atom_id res chain seq x y z
N MET A 1 36.43 64.47 65.56
CA MET A 1 35.55 63.46 66.13
C MET A 1 34.20 63.57 65.43
N THR A 2 33.93 62.85 64.40
CA THR A 2 32.62 62.78 63.74
C THR A 2 32.44 61.36 63.23
N ARG A 3 31.51 60.62 63.87
CA ARG A 3 31.14 59.26 63.55
C ARG A 3 30.17 59.28 62.39
N SER A 4 30.49 58.58 61.28
CA SER A 4 29.58 58.27 60.17
C SER A 4 28.77 57.02 60.51
N VAL A 5 27.46 57.12 60.46
CA VAL A 5 26.51 56.00 60.59
C VAL A 5 26.25 55.47 59.25
N VAL A 6 26.54 54.16 59.03
CA VAL A 6 26.21 53.41 57.80
C VAL A 6 24.91 52.65 58.03
N THR A 7 23.86 52.98 57.28
CA THR A 7 22.57 52.27 57.24
C THR A 7 22.63 51.05 56.27
N PRO A 8 22.16 49.89 56.71
CA PRO A 8 22.15 48.72 55.79
C PRO A 8 20.97 48.78 54.83
N PHE A 9 21.26 48.68 53.52
CA PHE A 9 20.28 48.51 52.47
C PHE A 9 19.62 47.14 52.60
N ARG A 10 18.28 47.08 52.71
CA ARG A 10 17.46 45.83 52.69
C ARG A 10 17.38 45.26 51.30
N VAL A 11 18.00 44.10 51.08
CA VAL A 11 17.84 43.27 49.89
C VAL A 11 16.60 42.39 50.10
N GLN A 12 15.40 42.92 49.89
CA GLN A 12 14.16 42.14 49.90
C GLN A 12 13.42 42.06 48.55
N GLY A 13 13.93 42.71 47.51
CA GLY A 13 13.31 42.75 46.17
C GLY A 13 13.69 41.61 45.22
N LEU A 14 14.92 41.03 45.37
CA LEU A 14 15.44 40.08 44.39
C LEU A 14 14.88 38.64 44.47
N VAL A 15 14.37 38.24 45.63
CA VAL A 15 13.85 36.86 45.82
C VAL A 15 12.47 36.68 45.19
N ARG A 16 11.61 37.72 45.18
CA ARG A 16 10.27 37.66 44.61
C ARG A 16 10.29 37.59 43.07
N PHE A 17 11.25 38.22 42.40
CA PHE A 17 11.39 38.17 40.93
C PHE A 17 11.88 36.82 40.42
N ARG A 18 12.72 36.12 41.16
CA ARG A 18 13.22 34.77 40.76
C ARG A 18 12.13 33.70 40.84
N HIS A 19 11.21 33.78 41.79
CA HIS A 19 10.10 32.84 41.93
C HIS A 19 9.02 33.06 40.84
N LEU A 20 8.74 34.29 40.44
CA LEU A 20 7.83 34.63 39.36
C LEU A 20 8.37 34.19 38.01
N ALA A 21 9.68 34.33 37.77
CA ALA A 21 10.33 33.86 36.53
C ALA A 21 10.37 32.32 36.41
N LEU A 22 10.54 31.59 37.55
CA LEU A 22 10.48 30.13 37.57
C LEU A 22 9.04 29.59 37.33
N ILE A 23 8.03 30.25 37.91
CA ILE A 23 6.63 29.87 37.69
C ILE A 23 6.20 30.16 36.25
N ALA A 24 6.65 31.24 35.65
CA ALA A 24 6.41 31.54 34.22
C ALA A 24 7.12 30.57 33.30
N ALA A 25 8.33 30.11 33.61
CA ALA A 25 9.07 29.11 32.86
C ALA A 25 8.42 27.69 32.92
N VAL A 26 7.92 27.30 34.12
CA VAL A 26 7.23 26.03 34.32
C VAL A 26 5.86 26.03 33.61
N LEU A 27 5.15 27.16 33.63
CA LEU A 27 3.88 27.32 32.90
C LEU A 27 4.08 27.33 31.36
N SER A 28 5.17 27.92 30.84
CA SER A 28 5.49 27.88 29.40
C SER A 28 5.94 26.50 28.95
N TRP A 29 6.61 25.70 29.78
CA TRP A 29 6.93 24.29 29.46
C TRP A 29 5.71 23.36 29.55
N GLY A 30 4.75 23.66 30.43
CA GLY A 30 3.49 22.90 30.54
C GLY A 30 2.57 23.09 29.33
N VAL A 31 2.63 24.22 28.62
CA VAL A 31 1.80 24.52 27.46
C VAL A 31 2.37 23.88 26.16
N VAL A 32 3.68 23.60 26.10
CA VAL A 32 4.31 22.96 24.92
C VAL A 32 4.09 21.43 24.88
N MET A 33 3.71 20.80 25.99
CA MET A 33 3.49 19.35 26.07
C MET A 33 2.03 18.90 25.78
N VAL A 34 1.13 19.80 25.39
CA VAL A 34 -0.28 19.45 25.11
C VAL A 34 -0.62 19.42 23.60
N ALA A 35 0.35 19.60 22.71
CA ALA A 35 0.12 19.69 21.26
C ALA A 35 0.38 18.39 20.49
N SER A 36 0.16 17.23 21.10
CA SER A 36 0.11 15.94 20.38
C SER A 36 -1.03 15.07 20.88
N ALA A 37 -2.21 15.63 21.03
CA ALA A 37 -3.41 14.80 21.00
C ALA A 37 -3.60 14.40 19.54
N GLU A 38 -3.24 13.17 19.18
CA GLU A 38 -3.72 12.55 17.94
C GLU A 38 -5.21 12.81 17.86
N THR A 39 -5.62 13.67 16.93
CA THR A 39 -7.03 13.94 16.70
C THR A 39 -7.63 12.69 16.09
N ARG A 40 -8.20 11.84 16.95
CA ARG A 40 -8.92 10.65 16.51
C ARG A 40 -10.07 11.09 15.60
N ALA A 41 -9.96 10.74 14.33
CA ALA A 41 -11.05 10.95 13.41
C ALA A 41 -12.23 10.02 13.77
N VAL A 42 -13.43 10.55 13.85
CA VAL A 42 -14.64 9.79 14.14
C VAL A 42 -15.68 10.08 13.06
N GLY A 43 -16.01 9.04 12.28
CA GLY A 43 -17.10 9.09 11.29
C GLY A 43 -18.35 8.38 11.80
N ARG A 44 -19.50 9.04 11.73
CA ARG A 44 -20.80 8.44 12.12
C ARG A 44 -21.52 7.77 10.93
N GLN A 45 -21.36 8.28 9.73
CA GLN A 45 -22.06 7.82 8.51
C GLN A 45 -21.11 7.11 7.55
N GLY A 46 -19.82 7.28 7.71
CA GLY A 46 -18.76 6.68 6.89
C GLY A 46 -17.40 7.20 7.30
N MET A 47 -16.38 6.52 6.85
CA MET A 47 -14.98 6.89 7.08
C MET A 47 -14.13 6.51 5.88
N VAL A 48 -13.13 7.33 5.62
CA VAL A 48 -12.08 7.06 4.63
C VAL A 48 -10.73 7.20 5.32
N ALA A 49 -9.86 6.22 5.12
CA ALA A 49 -8.50 6.24 5.63
C ALA A 49 -7.52 5.86 4.50
N THR A 50 -6.54 6.70 4.27
CA THR A 50 -5.51 6.52 3.22
C THR A 50 -4.16 7.01 3.69
N SER A 51 -3.11 6.77 2.91
CA SER A 51 -1.76 7.30 3.15
C SER A 51 -1.62 8.80 2.83
N SER A 52 -2.65 9.44 2.25
CA SER A 52 -2.65 10.86 1.88
C SER A 52 -3.86 11.57 2.49
N PRO A 53 -3.67 12.67 3.23
CA PRO A 53 -4.77 13.49 3.73
C PRO A 53 -5.66 14.02 2.61
N GLU A 54 -5.09 14.42 1.48
CA GLU A 54 -5.79 14.93 0.30
C GLU A 54 -6.69 13.84 -0.31
N ALA A 55 -6.17 12.62 -0.47
CA ALA A 55 -6.96 11.50 -0.97
C ALA A 55 -8.06 11.09 0.01
N SER A 56 -7.80 11.13 1.32
CA SER A 56 -8.84 10.90 2.36
C SER A 56 -9.94 11.95 2.29
N ALA A 57 -9.57 13.22 2.05
CA ALA A 57 -10.53 14.32 1.88
C ALA A 57 -11.38 14.13 0.62
N VAL A 58 -10.79 13.67 -0.49
CA VAL A 58 -11.52 13.32 -1.73
C VAL A 58 -12.55 12.23 -1.45
N GLY A 59 -12.16 11.13 -0.81
CA GLY A 59 -13.12 10.06 -0.50
C GLY A 59 -14.26 10.53 0.40
N ALA A 60 -13.96 11.35 1.41
CA ALA A 60 -14.98 11.95 2.29
C ALA A 60 -15.90 12.92 1.51
N GLN A 61 -15.39 13.65 0.54
CA GLN A 61 -16.17 14.53 -0.34
C GLN A 61 -17.15 13.70 -1.18
N ILE A 62 -16.70 12.60 -1.77
CA ILE A 62 -17.55 11.69 -2.57
C ILE A 62 -18.67 11.08 -1.72
N LEU A 63 -18.37 10.63 -0.50
CA LEU A 63 -19.39 10.14 0.42
C LEU A 63 -20.45 11.22 0.74
N LYS A 64 -20.02 12.48 1.00
CA LYS A 64 -20.93 13.62 1.23
C LYS A 64 -21.77 13.98 0.01
N ALA A 65 -21.26 13.74 -1.19
CA ALA A 65 -22.00 13.95 -2.44
C ALA A 65 -23.05 12.87 -2.71
N GLY A 66 -23.20 11.89 -1.82
CA GLY A 66 -24.17 10.79 -1.92
C GLY A 66 -23.64 9.54 -2.62
N GLY A 67 -22.32 9.48 -2.89
CA GLY A 67 -21.64 8.28 -3.33
C GLY A 67 -21.59 7.21 -2.24
N ASN A 68 -21.35 5.98 -2.66
CA ASN A 68 -21.15 4.85 -1.76
C ASN A 68 -19.64 4.62 -1.47
N ALA A 69 -19.33 3.55 -0.72
CA ALA A 69 -17.95 3.23 -0.37
C ALA A 69 -17.07 2.91 -1.59
N VAL A 70 -17.65 2.35 -2.66
CA VAL A 70 -16.91 2.05 -3.89
C VAL A 70 -16.64 3.31 -4.70
N ASP A 71 -17.62 4.22 -4.84
CA ASP A 71 -17.37 5.55 -5.43
C ASP A 71 -16.21 6.27 -4.73
N ALA A 72 -16.23 6.25 -3.38
CA ALA A 72 -15.17 6.87 -2.57
C ALA A 72 -13.82 6.16 -2.78
N ALA A 73 -13.78 4.84 -2.81
CA ALA A 73 -12.55 4.06 -3.02
C ALA A 73 -11.95 4.30 -4.40
N VAL A 74 -12.77 4.37 -5.44
CA VAL A 74 -12.32 4.65 -6.82
C VAL A 74 -11.77 6.07 -6.93
N ALA A 75 -12.49 7.06 -6.39
CA ALA A 75 -12.00 8.45 -6.35
C ALA A 75 -10.68 8.58 -5.59
N VAL A 76 -10.55 7.86 -4.46
CA VAL A 76 -9.31 7.77 -3.67
C VAL A 76 -8.20 7.13 -4.48
N GLY A 77 -8.45 6.02 -5.19
CA GLY A 77 -7.45 5.36 -6.02
C GLY A 77 -6.84 6.32 -7.05
N PHE A 78 -7.67 7.07 -7.77
CA PHE A 78 -7.20 8.09 -8.71
C PHE A 78 -6.54 9.28 -8.02
N ALA A 79 -7.03 9.70 -6.84
CA ALA A 79 -6.40 10.79 -6.09
C ALA A 79 -5.02 10.38 -5.52
N LEU A 80 -4.84 9.14 -5.09
CA LEU A 80 -3.54 8.60 -4.64
C LEU A 80 -2.52 8.58 -5.77
N ALA A 81 -2.91 8.32 -7.02
CA ALA A 81 -2.02 8.44 -8.16
C ALA A 81 -1.43 9.85 -8.32
N VAL A 82 -2.12 10.88 -7.80
CA VAL A 82 -1.67 12.28 -7.79
C VAL A 82 -0.87 12.61 -6.54
N THR A 83 -1.38 12.21 -5.36
CA THR A 83 -0.93 12.72 -4.05
C THR A 83 0.00 11.79 -3.29
N TYR A 84 0.15 10.55 -3.77
CA TYR A 84 1.01 9.53 -3.15
C TYR A 84 1.77 8.71 -4.22
N PRO A 85 2.66 9.34 -5.01
CA PRO A 85 3.31 8.71 -6.17
C PRO A 85 4.23 7.54 -5.81
N GLU A 86 4.57 7.34 -4.54
CA GLU A 86 5.36 6.19 -4.08
C GLU A 86 4.63 4.84 -4.28
N ALA A 87 3.30 4.84 -4.20
CA ALA A 87 2.50 3.63 -4.35
C ALA A 87 1.16 3.85 -5.08
N GLY A 88 0.58 5.05 -5.04
CA GLY A 88 -0.57 5.41 -5.87
C GLY A 88 -0.15 5.59 -7.33
N ASN A 89 -0.87 4.98 -8.26
CA ASN A 89 -0.43 4.92 -9.64
C ASN A 89 -1.58 4.70 -10.63
N LEU A 90 -1.32 4.97 -11.91
CA LEU A 90 -2.12 4.50 -13.05
C LEU A 90 -1.42 3.37 -13.80
N GLY A 91 -0.08 3.33 -13.74
CA GLY A 91 0.78 2.38 -14.44
C GLY A 91 1.08 1.09 -13.67
N GLY A 92 0.49 0.91 -12.52
CA GLY A 92 0.62 -0.28 -11.69
C GLY A 92 -0.65 -1.11 -11.61
N GLY A 93 -0.89 -1.73 -10.46
CA GLY A 93 -2.04 -2.57 -10.19
C GLY A 93 -2.42 -2.59 -8.72
N GLY A 94 -3.27 -3.55 -8.35
CA GLY A 94 -3.72 -3.71 -6.98
C GLY A 94 -4.77 -4.79 -6.81
N PHE A 95 -5.36 -4.78 -5.61
CA PHE A 95 -6.42 -5.69 -5.24
C PHE A 95 -7.53 -4.93 -4.51
N ALA A 96 -8.76 -5.41 -4.63
CA ALA A 96 -9.87 -4.92 -3.83
C ALA A 96 -10.62 -6.05 -3.15
N VAL A 97 -11.03 -5.81 -1.91
CA VAL A 97 -11.97 -6.65 -1.17
C VAL A 97 -13.19 -5.80 -0.85
N VAL A 98 -14.33 -6.17 -1.37
CA VAL A 98 -15.57 -5.41 -1.23
C VAL A 98 -16.59 -6.26 -0.49
N ARG A 99 -17.12 -5.71 0.62
CA ARG A 99 -18.28 -6.26 1.30
C ARG A 99 -19.52 -5.46 0.92
N ALA A 100 -20.43 -6.11 0.21
CA ALA A 100 -21.67 -5.50 -0.22
C ALA A 100 -22.69 -5.35 0.94
N PRO A 101 -23.72 -4.49 0.80
CA PRO A 101 -24.72 -4.27 1.85
C PRO A 101 -25.51 -5.52 2.27
N ASP A 102 -25.68 -6.48 1.36
CA ASP A 102 -26.30 -7.79 1.61
C ASP A 102 -25.39 -8.77 2.37
N GLY A 103 -24.15 -8.36 2.64
CA GLY A 103 -23.13 -9.16 3.33
C GLY A 103 -22.26 -10.00 2.42
N ALA A 104 -22.54 -10.08 1.13
CA ALA A 104 -21.66 -10.76 0.16
C ALA A 104 -20.28 -10.11 0.12
N VAL A 105 -19.25 -10.93 0.02
CA VAL A 105 -17.87 -10.46 -0.12
C VAL A 105 -17.32 -10.93 -1.46
N VAL A 106 -16.76 -10.01 -2.22
CA VAL A 106 -16.11 -10.29 -3.51
C VAL A 106 -14.71 -9.69 -3.52
N THR A 107 -13.83 -10.26 -4.32
CA THR A 107 -12.49 -9.71 -4.51
C THR A 107 -12.21 -9.47 -5.97
N LEU A 108 -11.47 -8.40 -6.26
CA LEU A 108 -11.01 -8.05 -7.60
C LEU A 108 -9.48 -8.06 -7.63
N ASP A 109 -8.96 -8.81 -8.57
CA ASP A 109 -7.55 -8.84 -8.94
C ASP A 109 -7.36 -7.93 -10.15
N HIS A 110 -6.69 -6.81 -9.94
CA HIS A 110 -6.26 -5.90 -10.99
C HIS A 110 -4.75 -5.65 -10.92
N ARG A 111 -4.00 -6.69 -10.52
CA ARG A 111 -2.55 -6.69 -10.51
C ARG A 111 -2.00 -6.57 -11.92
N GLU A 112 -0.79 -6.05 -12.04
CA GLU A 112 -0.05 -6.01 -13.29
C GLU A 112 0.15 -7.43 -13.85
N ARG A 113 0.15 -7.54 -15.17
CA ARG A 113 0.45 -8.79 -15.87
C ARG A 113 1.78 -8.69 -16.61
N ALA A 114 2.49 -9.80 -16.70
CA ALA A 114 3.64 -9.90 -17.57
C ALA A 114 3.21 -9.63 -19.02
N PRO A 115 3.93 -8.78 -19.79
CA PRO A 115 3.69 -8.63 -21.21
C PRO A 115 3.88 -9.96 -21.94
N PHE A 116 3.18 -10.19 -23.06
CA PHE A 116 3.30 -11.41 -23.85
C PHE A 116 4.74 -11.69 -24.34
N GLY A 117 5.57 -10.63 -24.45
CA GLY A 117 6.98 -10.75 -24.82
C GLY A 117 7.89 -11.17 -23.66
N ALA A 118 7.39 -11.35 -22.44
CA ALA A 118 8.20 -11.74 -21.28
C ALA A 118 8.68 -13.20 -21.45
N THR A 119 9.95 -13.46 -21.08
CA THR A 119 10.55 -14.79 -21.09
C THR A 119 11.18 -15.10 -19.73
N GLN A 120 11.40 -16.40 -19.48
CA GLN A 120 12.01 -16.85 -18.23
C GLN A 120 13.39 -16.24 -17.99
N ASP A 121 14.15 -15.99 -19.06
CA ASP A 121 15.55 -15.59 -19.00
C ASP A 121 15.75 -14.08 -19.20
N MET A 122 14.68 -13.28 -19.31
CA MET A 122 14.72 -11.87 -19.69
C MET A 122 15.56 -10.98 -18.75
N PHE A 123 15.83 -11.44 -17.54
CA PHE A 123 16.64 -10.73 -16.54
C PHE A 123 18.02 -11.37 -16.30
N LEU A 124 18.44 -12.31 -17.15
CA LEU A 124 19.74 -12.95 -17.02
C LEU A 124 20.80 -12.23 -17.88
N ASP A 125 22.01 -12.16 -17.38
CA ASP A 125 23.18 -11.73 -18.13
C ASP A 125 23.66 -12.84 -19.10
N ALA A 126 24.66 -12.54 -19.91
CA ALA A 126 25.22 -13.50 -20.88
C ALA A 126 25.84 -14.76 -20.24
N ALA A 127 26.08 -14.75 -18.92
CA ALA A 127 26.56 -15.89 -18.15
C ALA A 127 25.42 -16.66 -17.44
N GLY A 128 24.16 -16.31 -17.69
CA GLY A 128 22.99 -16.92 -17.08
C GLY A 128 22.77 -16.52 -15.62
N ARG A 129 23.34 -15.41 -15.14
CA ARG A 129 23.18 -14.89 -13.79
C ARG A 129 22.17 -13.75 -13.79
N LEU A 130 21.41 -13.62 -12.70
CA LEU A 130 20.48 -12.50 -12.51
C LEU A 130 21.22 -11.16 -12.62
N ASP A 131 20.75 -10.32 -13.53
CA ASP A 131 21.13 -8.90 -13.60
C ASP A 131 20.07 -8.07 -12.87
N SER A 132 20.43 -7.58 -11.68
CA SER A 132 19.53 -6.78 -10.85
C SER A 132 19.16 -5.45 -11.50
N THR A 133 20.02 -4.88 -12.36
CA THR A 133 19.74 -3.64 -13.08
C THR A 133 18.58 -3.85 -14.08
N LEU A 134 18.60 -4.98 -14.80
CA LEU A 134 17.51 -5.32 -15.71
C LEU A 134 16.18 -5.52 -14.97
N SER A 135 16.19 -6.18 -13.81
CA SER A 135 14.98 -6.53 -13.08
C SER A 135 14.43 -5.42 -12.17
N LEU A 136 15.24 -4.42 -11.79
CA LEU A 136 14.82 -3.35 -10.87
C LEU A 136 14.74 -1.97 -11.54
N GLU A 137 15.55 -1.71 -12.57
CA GLU A 137 15.74 -0.35 -13.08
C GLU A 137 15.40 -0.18 -14.56
N SER A 138 15.23 -1.28 -15.31
CA SER A 138 14.97 -1.21 -16.75
C SER A 138 13.47 -1.22 -17.08
N HIS A 139 13.13 -0.77 -18.30
CA HIS A 139 11.78 -0.86 -18.83
C HIS A 139 11.30 -2.32 -19.05
N LEU A 140 12.24 -3.30 -19.05
CA LEU A 140 11.90 -4.72 -19.06
C LEU A 140 11.11 -5.15 -17.81
N ALA A 141 11.36 -4.50 -16.67
CA ALA A 141 10.70 -4.83 -15.41
C ALA A 141 9.24 -4.35 -15.32
N SER A 142 8.76 -3.58 -16.30
CA SER A 142 7.42 -3.02 -16.30
C SER A 142 6.37 -4.09 -16.65
N GLY A 143 5.37 -4.25 -15.79
CA GLY A 143 4.18 -5.05 -16.07
C GLY A 143 3.09 -4.26 -16.81
N THR A 144 2.21 -4.95 -17.52
CA THR A 144 1.02 -4.36 -18.14
C THR A 144 0.10 -3.80 -17.05
N PRO A 145 -0.25 -2.50 -17.07
CA PRO A 145 -0.99 -1.84 -16.01
C PRO A 145 -2.40 -2.38 -15.78
N GLY A 146 -2.81 -2.46 -14.51
CA GLY A 146 -4.14 -2.89 -14.11
C GLY A 146 -4.95 -1.88 -13.30
N SER A 147 -4.31 -0.84 -12.74
CA SER A 147 -5.00 0.10 -11.83
C SER A 147 -6.22 0.76 -12.44
N VAL A 148 -6.10 1.24 -13.67
CA VAL A 148 -7.21 1.97 -14.34
C VAL A 148 -8.36 1.03 -14.63
N ASP A 149 -8.09 -0.15 -15.19
CA ASP A 149 -9.13 -1.14 -15.48
C ASP A 149 -9.84 -1.58 -14.19
N GLY A 150 -9.09 -1.94 -13.15
CA GLY A 150 -9.67 -2.38 -11.87
C GLY A 150 -10.54 -1.33 -11.21
N LEU A 151 -10.11 -0.08 -11.17
CA LEU A 151 -10.91 1.01 -10.60
C LEU A 151 -12.19 1.26 -11.40
N LEU A 152 -12.12 1.19 -12.74
CA LEU A 152 -13.30 1.34 -13.60
C LEU A 152 -14.27 0.16 -13.47
N VAL A 153 -13.77 -1.08 -13.43
CA VAL A 153 -14.58 -2.30 -13.25
C VAL A 153 -15.27 -2.31 -11.87
N LEU A 154 -14.59 -1.86 -10.82
CA LEU A 154 -15.20 -1.66 -9.50
C LEU A 154 -16.32 -0.63 -9.55
N HIS A 155 -16.05 0.50 -10.20
CA HIS A 155 -17.02 1.58 -10.32
C HIS A 155 -18.24 1.16 -11.15
N GLU A 156 -18.04 0.49 -12.27
CA GLU A 156 -19.11 0.00 -13.12
C GLU A 156 -20.05 -0.98 -12.39
N ARG A 157 -19.47 -1.88 -11.58
CA ARG A 157 -20.26 -2.90 -10.89
C ARG A 157 -20.98 -2.37 -9.65
N PHE A 158 -20.39 -1.47 -8.90
CA PHE A 158 -20.87 -1.08 -7.57
C PHE A 158 -21.02 0.43 -7.38
N GLY A 159 -20.53 1.26 -8.29
CA GLY A 159 -20.63 2.71 -8.21
C GLY A 159 -22.08 3.20 -8.32
N LYS A 160 -22.30 4.37 -7.77
CA LYS A 160 -23.60 5.05 -7.75
C LYS A 160 -23.56 6.41 -8.46
N LEU A 161 -22.41 7.09 -8.38
CA LEU A 161 -22.20 8.39 -9.03
C LEU A 161 -21.66 8.19 -10.45
N SER A 162 -21.71 9.24 -11.27
CA SER A 162 -21.11 9.16 -12.60
C SER A 162 -19.58 9.12 -12.51
N ARG A 163 -18.92 8.51 -13.49
CA ARG A 163 -17.47 8.44 -13.60
C ARG A 163 -16.83 9.82 -13.55
N GLU A 164 -17.41 10.79 -14.24
CA GLU A 164 -16.94 12.17 -14.28
C GLU A 164 -16.94 12.78 -12.87
N THR A 165 -18.00 12.55 -12.09
CA THR A 165 -18.12 13.02 -10.71
C THR A 165 -17.04 12.40 -9.82
N VAL A 166 -16.76 11.13 -9.99
CA VAL A 166 -15.78 10.38 -9.19
C VAL A 166 -14.35 10.79 -9.51
N LEU A 167 -14.01 11.06 -10.77
CA LEU A 167 -12.66 11.44 -11.18
C LEU A 167 -12.39 12.96 -11.03
N ALA A 168 -13.40 13.81 -11.02
CA ALA A 168 -13.24 15.27 -10.98
C ALA A 168 -12.30 15.77 -9.87
N PRO A 169 -12.35 15.28 -8.61
CA PRO A 169 -11.43 15.73 -7.57
C PRO A 169 -9.96 15.40 -7.86
N ALA A 170 -9.67 14.21 -8.37
CA ALA A 170 -8.31 13.80 -8.74
C ALA A 170 -7.77 14.64 -9.89
N ILE A 171 -8.60 14.91 -10.91
CA ILE A 171 -8.27 15.81 -12.03
C ILE A 171 -7.96 17.21 -11.53
N ALA A 172 -8.75 17.73 -10.59
CA ALA A 172 -8.52 19.05 -10.00
C ALA A 172 -7.21 19.12 -9.20
N LEU A 173 -6.91 18.09 -8.38
CA LEU A 173 -5.65 17.98 -7.65
C LEU A 173 -4.44 17.94 -8.59
N ALA A 174 -4.51 17.15 -9.66
CA ALA A 174 -3.42 17.07 -10.63
C ALA A 174 -3.23 18.37 -11.41
N ARG A 175 -4.32 19.02 -11.82
CA ARG A 175 -4.28 20.25 -12.60
C ARG A 175 -3.79 21.46 -11.81
N ASN A 176 -4.36 21.65 -10.62
CA ASN A 176 -4.09 22.82 -9.79
C ASN A 176 -2.90 22.63 -8.87
N GLY A 177 -2.46 21.39 -8.65
CA GLY A 177 -1.49 21.01 -7.64
C GLY A 177 -2.08 21.01 -6.23
N PHE A 178 -1.29 20.53 -5.31
CA PHE A 178 -1.54 20.52 -3.86
C PHE A 178 -0.26 20.87 -3.12
N ALA A 179 -0.36 21.34 -1.88
CA ALA A 179 0.80 21.68 -1.06
C ALA A 179 1.52 20.40 -0.61
N LEU A 180 2.81 20.28 -0.92
CA LEU A 180 3.62 19.12 -0.52
C LEU A 180 3.81 19.09 1.00
N SER A 181 3.59 17.92 1.60
CA SER A 181 3.95 17.66 2.99
C SER A 181 5.48 17.59 3.15
N GLU A 182 5.98 17.75 4.39
CA GLU A 182 7.41 17.55 4.69
C GLU A 182 7.87 16.15 4.27
N THR A 183 7.06 15.12 4.54
CA THR A 183 7.36 13.74 4.19
C THR A 183 7.50 13.57 2.68
N LEU A 184 6.52 14.00 1.88
CA LEU A 184 6.55 13.82 0.43
C LEU A 184 7.65 14.66 -0.23
N ALA A 185 7.84 15.91 0.20
CA ALA A 185 8.93 16.75 -0.30
C ALA A 185 10.31 16.12 0.02
N GLY A 186 10.49 15.59 1.23
CA GLY A 186 11.71 14.88 1.64
C GLY A 186 11.96 13.63 0.78
N ARG A 187 10.93 12.83 0.51
CA ARG A 187 11.06 11.62 -0.34
C ARG A 187 11.41 11.97 -1.79
N ILE A 188 10.78 12.99 -2.36
CA ILE A 188 11.15 13.48 -3.69
C ILE A 188 12.60 13.93 -3.71
N GLN A 189 13.05 14.66 -2.68
CA GLN A 189 14.43 15.12 -2.56
C GLN A 189 15.43 13.96 -2.47
N GLU A 190 15.13 12.92 -1.71
CA GLU A 190 15.96 11.71 -1.59
C GLU A 190 16.13 10.98 -2.93
N LEU A 191 15.10 10.98 -3.79
CA LEU A 191 15.10 10.31 -5.09
C LEU A 191 15.73 11.14 -6.21
N LEU A 192 15.94 12.44 -6.05
CA LEU A 192 16.47 13.30 -7.12
C LEU A 192 17.80 12.83 -7.72
N PRO A 193 18.81 12.34 -6.95
CA PRO A 193 20.04 11.82 -7.51
C PRO A 193 19.81 10.66 -8.49
N GLU A 194 18.90 9.75 -8.17
CA GLU A 194 18.52 8.63 -9.04
C GLU A 194 17.75 9.11 -10.26
N LEU A 195 16.76 9.99 -10.08
CA LEU A 195 15.98 10.59 -11.16
C LEU A 195 16.82 11.43 -12.12
N SER A 196 18.00 11.91 -11.71
CA SER A 196 18.90 12.67 -12.58
C SER A 196 19.38 11.88 -13.80
N HIS A 197 19.38 10.56 -13.74
CA HIS A 197 19.69 9.67 -14.85
C HIS A 197 18.47 9.41 -15.77
N ARG A 198 17.29 9.94 -15.43
CA ARG A 198 16.01 9.75 -16.13
C ARG A 198 15.36 11.12 -16.40
N PRO A 199 15.75 11.81 -17.49
CA PRO A 199 15.35 13.21 -17.72
C PRO A 199 13.82 13.46 -17.67
N ALA A 200 13.02 12.55 -18.21
CA ALA A 200 11.56 12.66 -18.19
C ALA A 200 11.01 12.63 -16.76
N SER A 201 11.52 11.72 -15.91
CA SER A 201 11.12 11.64 -14.50
C SER A 201 11.62 12.84 -13.71
N LEU A 202 12.88 13.27 -13.93
CA LEU A 202 13.44 14.46 -13.28
C LEU A 202 12.59 15.71 -13.56
N GLU A 203 12.15 15.90 -14.81
CA GLU A 203 11.28 17.01 -15.18
C GLU A 203 9.96 17.01 -14.38
N LYS A 204 9.34 15.86 -14.14
CA LYS A 204 8.05 15.73 -13.45
C LYS A 204 8.18 15.86 -11.93
N PHE A 205 9.26 15.34 -11.36
CA PHE A 205 9.48 15.29 -9.91
C PHE A 205 10.39 16.38 -9.38
N SER A 206 10.68 17.42 -10.19
CA SER A 206 11.51 18.55 -9.77
C SER A 206 10.98 19.89 -10.27
N ALA A 207 11.34 20.95 -9.58
CA ALA A 207 11.11 22.34 -10.02
C ALA A 207 12.30 22.81 -10.87
N GLY A 208 12.34 22.43 -12.14
CA GLY A 208 13.47 22.75 -13.04
C GLY A 208 14.79 22.15 -12.61
N GLY A 209 14.78 20.88 -12.17
CA GLY A 209 15.94 20.14 -11.68
C GLY A 209 16.27 20.37 -10.21
N LYS A 210 15.48 21.17 -9.48
CA LYS A 210 15.65 21.43 -8.05
C LYS A 210 14.58 20.71 -7.23
N ALA A 211 14.94 20.30 -6.02
CA ALA A 211 14.01 19.71 -5.09
C ALA A 211 12.86 20.66 -4.74
N TYR A 212 11.64 20.13 -4.69
CA TYR A 212 10.53 20.80 -4.05
C TYR A 212 10.75 20.90 -2.54
N LYS A 213 10.09 21.88 -1.91
CA LYS A 213 10.07 22.07 -0.46
C LYS A 213 8.67 21.79 0.08
N ALA A 214 8.59 21.50 1.37
CA ALA A 214 7.32 21.46 2.07
C ALA A 214 6.55 22.77 1.90
N GLY A 215 5.26 22.67 1.59
CA GLY A 215 4.40 23.80 1.29
C GLY A 215 4.43 24.28 -0.18
N ASP A 216 5.38 23.85 -0.99
CA ASP A 216 5.35 24.14 -2.43
C ASP A 216 4.13 23.48 -3.08
N THR A 217 3.50 24.17 -4.02
CA THR A 217 2.41 23.61 -4.82
C THR A 217 2.99 22.80 -5.96
N TRP A 218 2.53 21.53 -6.09
CA TRP A 218 3.01 20.62 -7.13
C TRP A 218 1.92 20.27 -8.15
N PRO A 219 1.83 20.98 -9.29
CA PRO A 219 0.92 20.65 -10.38
C PRO A 219 1.48 19.54 -11.26
N GLN A 220 0.61 18.67 -11.77
CA GLN A 220 0.92 17.54 -12.63
C GLN A 220 0.04 17.57 -13.89
N PRO A 221 0.27 18.53 -14.81
CA PRO A 221 -0.64 18.80 -15.93
C PRO A 221 -0.79 17.62 -16.90
N ASP A 222 0.24 16.80 -17.10
CA ASP A 222 0.14 15.65 -17.99
C ASP A 222 -0.67 14.52 -17.34
N LEU A 223 -0.53 14.32 -16.03
CA LEU A 223 -1.37 13.39 -15.28
C LEU A 223 -2.83 13.87 -15.29
N ALA A 224 -3.08 15.19 -15.18
CA ALA A 224 -4.42 15.74 -15.29
C ALA A 224 -5.06 15.45 -16.66
N LYS A 225 -4.30 15.53 -17.76
CA LYS A 225 -4.78 15.15 -19.10
C LYS A 225 -5.10 13.67 -19.20
N THR A 226 -4.26 12.81 -18.63
CA THR A 226 -4.47 11.34 -18.59
C THR A 226 -5.75 11.01 -17.82
N LEU A 227 -5.92 11.60 -16.62
CA LEU A 227 -7.13 11.42 -15.81
C LEU A 227 -8.39 11.96 -16.51
N GLN A 228 -8.26 13.07 -17.25
CA GLN A 228 -9.36 13.60 -18.06
C GLN A 228 -9.76 12.64 -19.20
N ALA A 229 -8.79 12.05 -19.90
CA ALA A 229 -9.06 11.05 -20.93
C ALA A 229 -9.78 9.81 -20.36
N ILE A 230 -9.36 9.35 -19.17
CA ILE A 230 -10.05 8.25 -18.46
C ILE A 230 -11.46 8.68 -18.05
N SER A 231 -11.65 9.91 -17.59
CA SER A 231 -12.96 10.46 -17.25
C SER A 231 -13.91 10.50 -18.46
N ASP A 232 -13.42 10.93 -19.60
CA ASP A 232 -14.24 11.15 -20.79
C ASP A 232 -14.53 9.84 -21.56
N GLU A 233 -13.50 8.97 -21.69
CA GLU A 233 -13.52 7.81 -22.58
C GLU A 233 -13.50 6.47 -21.82
N GLY A 234 -13.41 6.50 -20.49
CA GLY A 234 -13.31 5.29 -19.67
C GLY A 234 -12.04 4.49 -19.96
N ARG A 235 -12.18 3.17 -20.11
CA ARG A 235 -11.07 2.26 -20.40
C ARG A 235 -10.30 2.67 -21.66
N ALA A 236 -11.00 3.13 -22.70
CA ALA A 236 -10.38 3.53 -23.97
C ALA A 236 -9.42 4.72 -23.79
N GLY A 237 -9.72 5.64 -22.86
CA GLY A 237 -8.87 6.78 -22.54
C GLY A 237 -7.48 6.45 -22.01
N PHE A 238 -7.26 5.21 -21.57
CA PHE A 238 -5.96 4.73 -21.09
C PHE A 238 -5.37 3.59 -21.93
N TYR A 239 -6.14 2.55 -22.20
CA TYR A 239 -5.65 1.35 -22.87
C TYR A 239 -5.66 1.40 -24.41
N SER A 240 -6.30 2.44 -24.97
CA SER A 240 -6.32 2.72 -26.41
C SER A 240 -5.76 4.13 -26.68
N GLY A 241 -6.26 4.94 -27.48
CA GLY A 241 -5.99 6.36 -27.65
C GLY A 241 -4.53 6.82 -27.55
N TRP A 242 -4.34 8.05 -27.11
CA TRP A 242 -3.01 8.69 -27.05
C TRP A 242 -2.15 8.21 -25.85
N VAL A 243 -2.78 7.83 -24.73
CA VAL A 243 -2.06 7.33 -23.54
C VAL A 243 -1.39 6.01 -23.86
N ALA A 244 -2.13 5.06 -24.44
CA ALA A 244 -1.59 3.77 -24.87
C ALA A 244 -0.45 3.93 -25.88
N LYS A 245 -0.61 4.84 -26.83
CA LYS A 245 0.44 5.18 -27.80
C LYS A 245 1.70 5.73 -27.14
N ALA A 246 1.55 6.59 -26.13
CA ALA A 246 2.68 7.14 -25.39
C ALA A 246 3.41 6.03 -24.61
N ILE A 247 2.68 5.14 -23.91
CA ILE A 247 3.25 3.99 -23.20
C ILE A 247 4.02 3.09 -24.16
N THR A 248 3.38 2.65 -25.23
CA THR A 248 4.00 1.70 -26.17
C THR A 248 5.16 2.31 -26.97
N HIS A 249 5.13 3.62 -27.20
CA HIS A 249 6.24 4.35 -27.81
C HIS A 249 7.46 4.36 -26.88
N GLU A 250 7.27 4.74 -25.61
CA GLU A 250 8.35 4.77 -24.61
C GLU A 250 8.95 3.36 -24.41
N MET A 251 8.11 2.33 -24.29
CA MET A 251 8.54 0.95 -24.20
C MET A 251 9.40 0.53 -25.40
N ALA A 252 9.01 0.93 -26.62
CA ALA A 252 9.78 0.62 -27.83
C ALA A 252 11.13 1.35 -27.88
N GLN A 253 11.19 2.59 -27.39
CA GLN A 253 12.42 3.39 -27.38
C GLN A 253 13.44 2.90 -26.33
N GLN A 254 12.97 2.44 -25.18
CA GLN A 254 13.79 2.07 -24.02
C GLN A 254 13.97 0.56 -23.83
N GLY A 255 13.56 -0.25 -24.79
CA GLY A 255 13.71 -1.70 -24.73
C GLY A 255 12.73 -2.43 -23.81
N GLY A 256 11.64 -1.78 -23.40
CA GLY A 256 10.56 -2.44 -22.67
C GLY A 256 9.70 -3.36 -23.54
N LEU A 257 8.85 -4.18 -22.91
CA LEU A 257 8.10 -5.24 -23.58
C LEU A 257 6.63 -4.92 -23.85
N ILE A 258 6.03 -3.95 -23.15
CA ILE A 258 4.61 -3.65 -23.29
C ILE A 258 4.32 -3.15 -24.71
N ARG A 259 3.38 -3.81 -25.38
CA ARG A 259 2.87 -3.48 -26.72
C ARG A 259 1.37 -3.19 -26.64
N GLN A 260 0.78 -2.67 -27.73
CA GLN A 260 -0.65 -2.42 -27.79
C GLN A 260 -1.47 -3.68 -27.53
N THR A 261 -1.01 -4.84 -28.00
CA THR A 261 -1.67 -6.13 -27.75
C THR A 261 -1.76 -6.50 -26.27
N ASP A 262 -0.77 -6.13 -25.47
CA ASP A 262 -0.80 -6.35 -24.01
C ASP A 262 -1.84 -5.45 -23.33
N LEU A 263 -1.91 -4.19 -23.75
CA LEU A 263 -2.89 -3.22 -23.24
C LEU A 263 -4.32 -3.60 -23.64
N ASP A 264 -4.52 -4.05 -24.89
CA ASP A 264 -5.84 -4.46 -25.39
C ASP A 264 -6.37 -5.70 -24.66
N ALA A 265 -5.47 -6.64 -24.35
CA ALA A 265 -5.80 -7.92 -23.73
C ALA A 265 -5.88 -7.86 -22.19
N TYR A 266 -5.51 -6.74 -21.56
CA TYR A 266 -5.59 -6.64 -20.12
C TYR A 266 -7.04 -6.61 -19.62
N GLU A 267 -7.36 -7.45 -18.66
CA GLU A 267 -8.65 -7.50 -17.97
C GLU A 267 -8.44 -7.83 -16.49
N SER A 268 -9.11 -7.10 -15.61
CA SER A 268 -9.18 -7.40 -14.18
C SER A 268 -10.03 -8.65 -13.92
N VAL A 269 -9.67 -9.43 -12.90
CA VAL A 269 -10.30 -10.74 -12.63
C VAL A 269 -11.04 -10.72 -11.31
N TRP A 270 -12.33 -11.05 -11.32
CA TRP A 270 -13.08 -11.32 -10.10
C TRP A 270 -12.68 -12.70 -9.55
N ARG A 271 -12.30 -12.73 -8.27
CA ARG A 271 -11.90 -13.97 -7.58
C ARG A 271 -12.74 -14.19 -6.33
N ASP A 272 -12.92 -15.44 -5.94
CA ASP A 272 -13.54 -15.77 -4.67
C ASP A 272 -12.59 -15.40 -3.52
N PRO A 273 -13.07 -14.74 -2.44
CA PRO A 273 -12.21 -14.35 -1.33
C PRO A 273 -11.69 -15.58 -0.57
N ILE A 274 -10.49 -15.47 -0.02
CA ILE A 274 -10.08 -16.37 1.06
C ILE A 274 -10.92 -16.03 2.28
N HIS A 275 -11.61 -17.04 2.83
CA HIS A 275 -12.42 -16.92 4.03
C HIS A 275 -11.88 -17.79 5.16
N GLY A 276 -11.73 -17.21 6.33
CA GLY A 276 -11.35 -17.88 7.56
C GLY A 276 -12.21 -17.39 8.73
N ARG A 277 -12.07 -18.03 9.89
CA ARG A 277 -12.68 -17.59 11.14
C ARG A 277 -11.65 -17.50 12.25
N TYR A 278 -11.68 -16.41 12.99
CA TYR A 278 -10.80 -16.22 14.13
C TYR A 278 -11.56 -15.60 15.30
N ARG A 279 -11.60 -16.29 16.45
CA ARG A 279 -12.24 -15.84 17.69
C ARG A 279 -13.68 -15.34 17.51
N GLY A 280 -14.46 -16.03 16.67
CA GLY A 280 -15.85 -15.70 16.40
C GLY A 280 -16.08 -14.68 15.29
N PHE A 281 -15.03 -14.13 14.71
CA PHE A 281 -15.10 -13.22 13.56
C PHE A 281 -14.85 -13.96 12.26
N ASP A 282 -15.61 -13.62 11.24
CA ASP A 282 -15.32 -13.99 9.86
C ASP A 282 -14.24 -13.05 9.30
N VAL A 283 -13.22 -13.62 8.65
CA VAL A 283 -12.09 -12.89 8.06
C VAL A 283 -12.07 -13.18 6.57
N TYR A 284 -12.18 -12.15 5.79
CA TYR A 284 -12.10 -12.23 4.33
C TYR A 284 -10.86 -11.48 3.84
N SER A 285 -10.18 -12.06 2.86
CA SER A 285 -9.01 -11.46 2.27
C SER A 285 -8.84 -11.86 0.81
N MET A 286 -7.88 -11.25 0.13
CA MET A 286 -7.61 -11.49 -1.28
C MET A 286 -7.09 -12.91 -1.52
N ALA A 287 -7.59 -13.54 -2.59
CA ALA A 287 -7.09 -14.81 -3.09
C ALA A 287 -5.76 -14.65 -3.86
N PRO A 288 -5.06 -15.75 -4.20
CA PRO A 288 -3.95 -15.70 -5.15
C PRO A 288 -4.35 -14.99 -6.47
N PRO A 289 -3.42 -14.28 -7.10
CA PRO A 289 -1.95 -14.28 -6.90
C PRO A 289 -1.46 -13.55 -5.64
N SER A 290 -2.37 -12.93 -4.87
CA SER A 290 -1.99 -12.42 -3.54
C SER A 290 -1.75 -13.56 -2.56
N SER A 291 -0.60 -13.57 -1.92
CA SER A 291 -0.33 -14.51 -0.82
C SER A 291 -1.03 -14.10 0.48
N GLY A 292 -1.49 -12.84 0.57
CA GLY A 292 -1.94 -12.22 1.82
C GLY A 292 -3.09 -12.95 2.50
N GLY A 293 -4.11 -13.35 1.75
CA GLY A 293 -5.29 -14.01 2.32
C GLY A 293 -4.98 -15.38 2.90
N ILE A 294 -4.19 -16.19 2.20
CA ILE A 294 -3.78 -17.51 2.65
C ILE A 294 -2.90 -17.39 3.90
N LEU A 295 -1.84 -16.54 3.85
CA LEU A 295 -0.95 -16.37 4.98
C LEU A 295 -1.67 -15.84 6.21
N LEU A 296 -2.53 -14.84 6.05
CA LEU A 296 -3.31 -14.29 7.15
C LEU A 296 -4.17 -15.38 7.82
N THR A 297 -4.93 -16.13 7.02
CA THR A 297 -5.80 -17.20 7.54
C THR A 297 -4.98 -18.30 8.21
N GLN A 298 -3.88 -18.72 7.61
CA GLN A 298 -2.96 -19.73 8.17
C GLN A 298 -2.37 -19.26 9.51
N MET A 299 -1.88 -18.02 9.57
CA MET A 299 -1.33 -17.43 10.79
C MET A 299 -2.38 -17.30 11.89
N LEU A 300 -3.59 -16.86 11.57
CA LEU A 300 -4.70 -16.78 12.53
C LEU A 300 -5.08 -18.17 13.05
N ASN A 301 -5.09 -19.19 12.20
CA ASN A 301 -5.34 -20.58 12.60
C ASN A 301 -4.23 -21.09 13.55
N MET A 302 -2.94 -20.79 13.28
CA MET A 302 -1.83 -21.12 14.19
C MET A 302 -2.00 -20.41 15.54
N LEU A 303 -2.35 -19.12 15.54
CA LEU A 303 -2.54 -18.32 16.75
C LEU A 303 -3.77 -18.73 17.58
N SER A 304 -4.72 -19.44 16.98
CA SER A 304 -5.96 -19.87 17.68
C SER A 304 -5.70 -20.78 18.89
N ALA A 305 -4.58 -21.51 18.89
CA ALA A 305 -4.17 -22.37 19.98
C ALA A 305 -3.55 -21.64 21.19
N TYR A 306 -3.28 -20.33 21.05
CA TYR A 306 -2.53 -19.55 22.05
C TYR A 306 -3.39 -18.43 22.66
N PRO A 307 -3.19 -18.10 23.95
CA PRO A 307 -3.96 -17.06 24.63
C PRO A 307 -3.42 -15.64 24.33
N VAL A 308 -3.36 -15.28 23.02
CA VAL A 308 -2.79 -13.99 22.54
C VAL A 308 -3.33 -12.77 23.29
N GLY A 309 -4.64 -12.77 23.66
CA GLY A 309 -5.25 -11.67 24.41
C GLY A 309 -4.75 -11.50 25.85
N GLN A 310 -4.00 -12.47 26.39
CA GLN A 310 -3.37 -12.40 27.72
C GLN A 310 -1.92 -11.91 27.64
N LEU A 311 -1.33 -11.86 26.44
CA LEU A 311 0.02 -11.38 26.23
C LEU A 311 0.01 -9.84 26.16
N GLN A 312 0.99 -9.23 26.82
CA GLN A 312 1.13 -7.77 26.76
C GLN A 312 1.52 -7.32 25.34
N PRO A 313 0.86 -6.28 24.79
CA PRO A 313 1.26 -5.71 23.50
C PRO A 313 2.74 -5.29 23.51
N GLY A 314 3.48 -5.73 22.48
CA GLY A 314 4.92 -5.42 22.37
C GLY A 314 5.83 -6.22 23.31
N SER A 315 5.31 -7.19 24.08
CA SER A 315 6.14 -8.06 24.91
C SER A 315 6.98 -9.01 24.07
N ALA A 316 8.11 -9.44 24.64
CA ALA A 316 8.98 -10.43 24.00
C ALA A 316 8.23 -11.74 23.66
N ASP A 317 7.33 -12.19 24.53
CA ASP A 317 6.55 -13.41 24.32
C ASP A 317 5.60 -13.27 23.12
N LEU A 318 4.92 -12.12 23.00
CA LEU A 318 4.05 -11.86 21.85
C LEU A 318 4.84 -11.76 20.55
N ILE A 319 5.93 -10.97 20.56
CA ILE A 319 6.80 -10.82 19.39
C ILE A 319 7.39 -12.17 18.96
N HIS A 320 7.84 -12.96 19.93
CA HIS A 320 8.37 -14.30 19.66
C HIS A 320 7.32 -15.21 19.02
N LEU A 321 6.12 -15.30 19.61
CA LEU A 321 5.03 -16.12 19.07
C LEU A 321 4.67 -15.67 17.64
N MET A 322 4.49 -14.36 17.40
CA MET A 322 4.16 -13.82 16.07
C MET A 322 5.25 -14.16 15.05
N THR A 323 6.52 -13.95 15.40
CA THR A 323 7.66 -14.26 14.53
C THR A 323 7.73 -15.75 14.18
N GLU A 324 7.46 -16.62 15.13
CA GLU A 324 7.47 -18.08 14.90
C GLU A 324 6.32 -18.53 13.99
N VAL A 325 5.16 -17.92 14.14
CA VAL A 325 4.00 -18.14 13.25
C VAL A 325 4.33 -17.66 11.83
N GLU A 326 4.87 -16.43 11.69
CA GLU A 326 5.26 -15.86 10.41
C GLU A 326 6.30 -16.71 9.68
N ARG A 327 7.36 -17.15 10.37
CA ARG A 327 8.40 -18.03 9.78
C ARG A 327 7.81 -19.25 9.10
N ARG A 328 6.82 -19.91 9.72
CA ARG A 328 6.18 -21.11 9.19
C ARG A 328 5.29 -20.79 8.00
N ALA A 329 4.51 -19.72 8.08
CA ALA A 329 3.67 -19.27 6.99
C ALA A 329 4.49 -18.85 5.77
N TYR A 330 5.60 -18.14 5.98
CA TYR A 330 6.49 -17.72 4.88
C TYR A 330 7.30 -18.88 4.28
N ALA A 331 7.66 -19.90 5.08
CA ALA A 331 8.25 -21.12 4.54
C ALA A 331 7.28 -21.83 3.59
N ASP A 332 6.00 -21.94 3.97
CA ASP A 332 4.96 -22.52 3.14
C ASP A 332 4.70 -21.66 1.89
N ARG A 333 4.72 -20.33 2.04
CA ARG A 333 4.57 -19.39 0.93
C ARG A 333 5.59 -19.64 -0.18
N THR A 334 6.83 -19.81 0.21
CA THR A 334 7.95 -19.96 -0.76
C THR A 334 7.80 -21.19 -1.64
N GLU A 335 7.22 -22.27 -1.10
CA GLU A 335 7.07 -23.54 -1.81
C GLU A 335 5.74 -23.67 -2.53
N HIS A 336 4.64 -23.24 -1.90
CA HIS A 336 3.29 -23.62 -2.32
C HIS A 336 2.48 -22.54 -2.98
N LEU A 337 2.90 -21.25 -2.93
CA LEU A 337 2.12 -20.17 -3.47
C LEU A 337 2.65 -19.70 -4.83
N GLY A 338 1.70 -19.35 -5.68
CA GLY A 338 1.93 -18.82 -7.01
C GLY A 338 0.66 -18.16 -7.53
N ASP A 339 0.68 -17.78 -8.80
CA ASP A 339 -0.51 -17.32 -9.52
C ASP A 339 -1.35 -18.52 -9.91
N THR A 340 -2.60 -18.57 -9.43
CA THR A 340 -3.52 -19.70 -9.70
C THR A 340 -3.97 -19.82 -11.15
N ASP A 341 -3.73 -18.82 -11.97
CA ASP A 341 -3.99 -18.91 -13.41
C ASP A 341 -2.92 -19.79 -14.10
N PHE A 342 -1.76 -20.03 -13.44
CA PHE A 342 -0.63 -20.77 -13.98
C PHE A 342 -0.13 -21.90 -13.07
N TYR A 343 -0.50 -21.89 -11.78
CA TYR A 343 0.01 -22.83 -10.78
C TYR A 343 -1.10 -23.31 -9.84
N PRO A 344 -1.27 -24.62 -9.62
CA PRO A 344 -2.29 -25.16 -8.74
C PRO A 344 -1.92 -24.96 -7.26
N VAL A 345 -2.31 -23.84 -6.69
CA VAL A 345 -2.08 -23.54 -5.26
C VAL A 345 -3.02 -24.38 -4.40
N PRO A 346 -2.51 -25.16 -3.41
CA PRO A 346 -3.33 -26.01 -2.54
C PRO A 346 -4.00 -25.19 -1.43
N ILE A 347 -4.88 -24.26 -1.79
CA ILE A 347 -5.48 -23.25 -0.91
C ILE A 347 -6.12 -23.89 0.32
N GLN A 348 -7.03 -24.87 0.11
CA GLN A 348 -7.80 -25.48 1.20
C GLN A 348 -6.90 -26.18 2.21
N LYS A 349 -5.77 -26.73 1.76
CA LYS A 349 -4.78 -27.37 2.62
C LYS A 349 -4.03 -26.36 3.47
N LEU A 350 -3.59 -25.28 2.84
CA LEU A 350 -2.82 -24.23 3.52
C LEU A 350 -3.63 -23.49 4.60
N ILE A 351 -4.95 -23.33 4.42
CA ILE A 351 -5.82 -22.69 5.39
C ILE A 351 -6.52 -23.66 6.36
N ASP A 352 -6.20 -24.96 6.30
CA ASP A 352 -6.75 -25.96 7.21
C ASP A 352 -6.23 -25.79 8.64
N SER A 353 -7.14 -25.88 9.61
CA SER A 353 -6.79 -25.67 11.03
C SER A 353 -5.95 -26.81 11.62
N GLY A 354 -6.15 -28.06 11.15
CA GLY A 354 -5.34 -29.21 11.53
C GLY A 354 -3.92 -29.09 11.03
N TYR A 355 -3.78 -28.64 9.78
CA TYR A 355 -2.47 -28.30 9.20
C TYR A 355 -1.76 -27.20 9.99
N ALA A 356 -2.46 -26.09 10.29
CA ALA A 356 -1.91 -25.00 11.08
C ALA A 356 -1.43 -25.47 12.47
N LYS A 357 -2.17 -26.37 13.14
CA LYS A 357 -1.77 -26.99 14.40
C LYS A 357 -0.49 -27.79 14.24
N ALA A 358 -0.40 -28.65 13.23
CA ALA A 358 0.80 -29.45 12.94
C ALA A 358 2.03 -28.56 12.67
N ARG A 359 1.84 -27.43 11.97
CA ARG A 359 2.93 -26.46 11.74
C ARG A 359 3.53 -25.90 13.03
N MET A 360 2.77 -25.83 14.12
CA MET A 360 3.20 -25.29 15.41
C MET A 360 3.77 -26.34 16.38
N GLU A 361 3.81 -27.63 16.04
CA GLU A 361 4.35 -28.70 16.92
C GLU A 361 5.81 -28.47 17.30
N SER A 362 6.60 -27.86 16.43
CA SER A 362 8.02 -27.53 16.69
C SER A 362 8.22 -26.20 17.44
N TYR A 363 7.14 -25.47 17.77
CA TYR A 363 7.25 -24.21 18.50
C TYR A 363 7.68 -24.42 19.94
N THR A 364 8.64 -23.62 20.40
CA THR A 364 9.14 -23.63 21.77
C THR A 364 9.05 -22.22 22.36
N PRO A 365 8.28 -21.99 23.45
CA PRO A 365 8.07 -20.65 24.01
C PRO A 365 9.33 -19.89 24.40
N ASN A 366 10.36 -20.62 24.84
CA ASN A 366 11.57 -20.02 25.41
C ASN A 366 12.79 -20.04 24.47
N LYS A 367 12.60 -20.40 23.20
CA LYS A 367 13.72 -20.53 22.26
C LYS A 367 13.28 -20.17 20.85
N ALA A 368 13.92 -19.17 20.25
CA ALA A 368 13.70 -18.81 18.86
C ALA A 368 14.21 -19.89 17.91
N SER A 369 13.42 -20.21 16.90
CA SER A 369 13.84 -21.09 15.82
C SER A 369 14.80 -20.36 14.87
N LEU A 370 15.74 -21.10 14.26
CA LEU A 370 16.47 -20.59 13.12
C LEU A 370 15.59 -20.66 11.87
N SER A 371 15.47 -19.60 11.10
CA SER A 371 14.66 -19.58 9.88
C SER A 371 15.09 -20.66 8.88
N SER A 372 16.41 -20.94 8.78
CA SER A 372 16.95 -22.01 7.94
C SER A 372 16.55 -23.43 8.38
N ALA A 373 16.12 -23.62 9.63
CA ALA A 373 15.66 -24.90 10.15
C ALA A 373 14.14 -25.10 9.95
N ILE A 374 13.39 -24.04 9.70
CA ILE A 374 11.95 -24.12 9.43
C ILE A 374 11.75 -24.44 7.95
N ARG A 375 11.34 -25.65 7.66
CA ARG A 375 10.98 -26.08 6.32
C ARG A 375 9.50 -25.78 6.05
N HIS A 376 9.12 -25.74 4.76
CA HIS A 376 7.71 -25.75 4.37
C HIS A 376 7.03 -27.02 4.91
N GLY A 377 5.74 -26.94 5.16
CA GLY A 377 4.97 -28.11 5.54
C GLY A 377 4.77 -29.05 4.35
N VAL A 378 4.74 -30.33 4.68
CA VAL A 378 4.42 -31.38 3.72
C VAL A 378 3.18 -32.11 4.20
N TRP A 379 2.39 -32.59 3.28
CA TRP A 379 1.27 -33.50 3.55
C TRP A 379 1.40 -34.72 2.64
N GLN A 380 1.01 -35.87 3.12
CA GLN A 380 0.89 -37.04 2.26
C GLN A 380 -0.29 -36.78 1.30
N GLU A 381 -0.04 -36.78 0.00
CA GLU A 381 -1.08 -36.88 -0.99
C GLU A 381 -1.79 -38.23 -0.75
N SER A 382 -3.07 -38.17 -0.37
CA SER A 382 -3.90 -39.35 -0.53
C SER A 382 -3.92 -39.68 -2.03
N GLU A 383 -3.52 -40.86 -2.39
CA GLU A 383 -3.44 -41.39 -3.78
C GLU A 383 -4.76 -41.14 -4.54
N GLN A 384 -4.95 -39.98 -5.12
CA GLN A 384 -5.94 -39.65 -6.11
C GLN A 384 -5.57 -38.36 -6.85
N THR A 385 -4.49 -38.40 -7.59
CA THR A 385 -4.27 -37.49 -8.72
C THR A 385 -4.23 -38.32 -9.99
N THR A 386 -5.33 -38.35 -10.68
CA THR A 386 -5.35 -38.73 -12.11
C THR A 386 -4.49 -37.67 -12.81
N PRO A 387 -3.49 -38.08 -13.62
CA PRO A 387 -2.69 -37.13 -14.38
C PRO A 387 -3.60 -36.37 -15.34
N LEU A 388 -3.56 -35.04 -15.27
CA LEU A 388 -4.33 -34.12 -16.15
C LEU A 388 -3.72 -34.00 -17.56
N PHE A 389 -2.73 -34.81 -17.91
CA PHE A 389 -2.17 -34.85 -19.25
C PHE A 389 -2.09 -36.34 -19.67
N GLY A 390 -3.07 -36.78 -20.46
CA GLY A 390 -2.95 -37.97 -21.30
C GLY A 390 -1.97 -37.65 -22.45
N ASP A 391 -1.20 -38.67 -22.81
CA ASP A 391 -0.19 -38.69 -23.87
C ASP A 391 -0.66 -38.12 -25.22
#